data_daa27424ca727b836f2f632982648847
#
_entry.id   daa27424ca727b836f2f632982648847
#
_cell.length_a   1.000
_cell.length_b   1.000
_cell.length_c   1.000
_cell.angle_alpha   90.00
_cell.angle_beta   90.00
_cell.angle_gamma   90.00
#
_symmetry.space_group_name_H-M   'P 1'
#
loop_
_entity.id
_entity.type
_entity.pdbx_description
1 polymer ?
#
loop_
_entity_poly.entity_id
_entity_poly.type
_entity_poly.pdbx_seq_one_letter_code
_entity_poly.pdbx_strand_id
1 'polypeptide(L)'
;LLNILTGRLCPDSGTVAVDGAPADSDAALGKLFLVGEKNLYPDDMKVKRALDTAAVFYPDFDRSYAESLAKQFELPLNKKINGLSTGYGSIFRLILGLSVNTPYVLFDEPVLGLDAQHRDLFYKLLVQKYAEHPCTMVVSTHLIAEVADLIEHTVIIRKGRILQDAPTEELTAACWAVSGPAGLVDGWAAGRNVLTTTALG
;
A
#
# COMPACT_ATOMS: atom_id res chain seq x y z
N LEU A 1 0.54 -13.20 -2.99
CA LEU A 1 -0.02 -12.67 -4.25
C LEU A 1 0.90 -11.62 -4.86
N LEU A 2 1.22 -10.51 -4.16
CA LEU A 2 2.02 -9.40 -4.72
C LEU A 2 3.39 -9.83 -5.27
N ASN A 3 4.07 -10.75 -4.60
CA ASN A 3 5.34 -11.30 -5.09
C ASN A 3 5.19 -12.13 -6.38
N ILE A 4 4.03 -12.74 -6.63
CA ILE A 4 3.73 -13.44 -7.88
C ILE A 4 3.44 -12.42 -8.98
N LEU A 5 2.64 -11.37 -8.69
CA LEU A 5 2.34 -10.29 -9.63
C LEU A 5 3.59 -9.56 -10.12
N THR A 6 4.62 -9.49 -9.27
CA THR A 6 5.89 -8.82 -9.59
C THR A 6 6.99 -9.77 -10.07
N GLY A 7 6.65 -10.99 -10.47
CA GLY A 7 7.60 -11.98 -10.99
C GLY A 7 8.65 -12.47 -9.98
N ARG A 8 8.53 -12.11 -8.69
CA ARG A 8 9.49 -12.54 -7.64
C ARG A 8 9.27 -13.99 -7.19
N LEU A 9 8.08 -14.52 -7.42
CA LEU A 9 7.71 -15.91 -7.17
C LEU A 9 6.93 -16.43 -8.38
N CYS A 10 7.26 -17.64 -8.81
CA CYS A 10 6.50 -18.35 -9.84
C CYS A 10 5.20 -18.90 -9.25
N PRO A 11 4.06 -18.82 -9.96
CA PRO A 11 2.84 -19.53 -9.56
C PRO A 11 3.00 -21.04 -9.77
N ASP A 12 2.38 -21.85 -8.91
CA ASP A 12 2.37 -23.32 -9.09
C ASP A 12 1.55 -23.73 -10.33
N SER A 13 0.58 -22.90 -10.72
CA SER A 13 -0.25 -23.09 -11.91
C SER A 13 -0.87 -21.76 -12.37
N GLY A 14 -1.32 -21.69 -13.61
CA GLY A 14 -1.86 -20.50 -14.21
C GLY A 14 -0.79 -19.57 -14.77
N THR A 15 -1.22 -18.41 -15.24
CA THR A 15 -0.35 -17.39 -15.86
C THR A 15 -0.61 -16.02 -15.25
N VAL A 16 0.42 -15.19 -15.19
CA VAL A 16 0.33 -13.79 -14.78
C VAL A 16 0.90 -12.92 -15.88
N ALA A 17 0.15 -11.90 -16.28
CA ALA A 17 0.57 -10.93 -17.27
C ALA A 17 0.29 -9.51 -16.80
N VAL A 18 1.16 -8.58 -17.20
CA VAL A 18 1.01 -7.14 -16.98
C VAL A 18 0.98 -6.48 -18.36
N ASP A 19 -0.14 -5.85 -18.71
CA ASP A 19 -0.39 -5.30 -20.05
C ASP A 19 -0.12 -6.30 -21.19
N GLY A 20 -0.50 -7.56 -20.97
CA GLY A 20 -0.31 -8.63 -21.93
C GLY A 20 1.09 -9.25 -22.01
N ALA A 21 2.08 -8.69 -21.29
CA ALA A 21 3.42 -9.25 -21.18
C ALA A 21 3.53 -10.18 -19.94
N PRO A 22 4.24 -11.33 -20.02
CA PRO A 22 4.50 -12.18 -18.86
C PRO A 22 5.09 -11.38 -17.69
N ALA A 23 4.61 -11.63 -16.46
CA ALA A 23 4.98 -10.83 -15.28
C ALA A 23 6.50 -10.84 -14.94
N ASP A 24 7.22 -11.88 -15.38
CA ASP A 24 8.67 -12.05 -15.24
C ASP A 24 9.50 -11.46 -16.39
N SER A 25 8.85 -10.84 -17.38
CA SER A 25 9.53 -10.21 -18.50
C SER A 25 10.02 -8.80 -18.14
N ASP A 26 11.11 -8.37 -18.80
CA ASP A 26 11.64 -7.00 -18.64
C ASP A 26 10.57 -5.93 -18.94
N ALA A 27 9.69 -6.19 -19.91
CA ALA A 27 8.60 -5.30 -20.29
C ALA A 27 7.56 -5.13 -19.16
N ALA A 28 7.30 -6.16 -18.36
CA ALA A 28 6.41 -6.10 -17.20
C ALA A 28 7.14 -5.52 -15.99
N LEU A 29 8.38 -5.96 -15.73
CA LEU A 29 9.16 -5.53 -14.56
C LEU A 29 9.45 -4.03 -14.58
N GLY A 30 9.67 -3.43 -15.75
CA GLY A 30 9.86 -1.99 -15.90
C GLY A 30 8.61 -1.14 -15.57
N LYS A 31 7.42 -1.76 -15.55
CA LYS A 31 6.16 -1.08 -15.25
C LYS A 31 5.70 -1.21 -13.80
N LEU A 32 6.32 -2.08 -13.02
CA LEU A 32 5.91 -2.44 -11.68
C LEU A 32 6.91 -1.97 -10.63
N PHE A 33 6.41 -1.46 -9.52
CA PHE A 33 7.22 -1.23 -8.33
C PHE A 33 6.52 -1.81 -7.10
N LEU A 34 7.19 -2.70 -6.35
CA LEU A 34 6.66 -3.26 -5.11
C LEU A 34 7.41 -2.69 -3.90
N VAL A 35 6.68 -1.93 -3.10
CA VAL A 35 7.06 -1.51 -1.75
C VAL A 35 6.71 -2.64 -0.81
N GLY A 36 7.65 -3.52 -0.53
CA GLY A 36 7.48 -4.66 0.37
C GLY A 36 8.19 -4.46 1.71
N GLU A 37 8.02 -5.42 2.61
CA GLU A 37 8.64 -5.39 3.94
C GLU A 37 10.18 -5.47 3.89
N LYS A 38 10.72 -6.23 2.92
CA LYS A 38 12.16 -6.46 2.81
C LYS A 38 12.86 -5.30 2.11
N ASN A 39 13.97 -4.86 2.71
CA ASN A 39 14.89 -3.97 2.05
C ASN A 39 15.65 -4.71 0.93
N LEU A 40 15.72 -4.10 -0.26
CA LEU A 40 16.41 -4.65 -1.43
C LEU A 40 17.79 -4.01 -1.68
N TYR A 41 18.16 -3.03 -0.89
CA TYR A 41 19.46 -2.34 -1.00
C TYR A 41 20.48 -2.95 -0.03
N PRO A 42 21.77 -2.88 -0.33
CA PRO A 42 22.82 -3.26 0.60
C PRO A 42 22.68 -2.54 1.95
N ASP A 43 22.81 -3.28 3.03
CA ASP A 43 22.58 -2.77 4.39
C ASP A 43 23.49 -1.60 4.78
N ASP A 44 24.72 -1.57 4.28
CA ASP A 44 25.70 -0.51 4.53
C ASP A 44 25.55 0.71 3.63
N MET A 45 24.64 0.66 2.66
CA MET A 45 24.34 1.77 1.76
C MET A 45 23.67 2.92 2.52
N LYS A 46 24.06 4.17 2.22
CA LYS A 46 23.36 5.35 2.74
C LYS A 46 22.03 5.56 2.02
N VAL A 47 21.02 6.04 2.73
CA VAL A 47 19.70 6.37 2.19
C VAL A 47 19.80 7.24 0.92
N LYS A 48 20.62 8.31 0.97
CA LYS A 48 20.81 9.19 -0.19
C LYS A 48 21.28 8.40 -1.41
N ARG A 49 22.27 7.50 -1.26
CA ARG A 49 22.80 6.70 -2.36
C ARG A 49 21.76 5.70 -2.89
N ALA A 50 20.91 5.15 -2.03
CA ALA A 50 19.83 4.28 -2.45
C ALA A 50 18.80 5.02 -3.32
N LEU A 51 18.45 6.26 -2.98
CA LEU A 51 17.62 7.11 -3.83
C LEU A 51 18.28 7.43 -5.18
N ASP A 52 19.60 7.69 -5.20
CA ASP A 52 20.34 7.90 -6.43
C ASP A 52 20.38 6.62 -7.29
N THR A 53 20.48 5.46 -6.65
CA THR A 53 20.43 4.15 -7.32
C THR A 53 19.03 3.89 -7.91
N ALA A 54 17.96 4.22 -7.20
CA ALA A 54 16.59 4.09 -7.71
C ALA A 54 16.40 4.89 -9.03
N ALA A 55 16.97 6.11 -9.10
CA ALA A 55 16.91 6.93 -10.30
C ALA A 55 17.68 6.34 -11.51
N VAL A 56 18.64 5.43 -11.26
CA VAL A 56 19.34 4.72 -12.36
C VAL A 56 18.46 3.59 -12.92
N PHE A 57 17.74 2.87 -12.06
CA PHE A 57 16.89 1.74 -12.49
C PHE A 57 15.52 2.16 -13.01
N TYR A 58 15.00 3.29 -12.52
CA TYR A 58 13.71 3.84 -12.91
C TYR A 58 13.92 5.22 -13.53
N PRO A 59 13.92 5.35 -14.87
CA PRO A 59 14.23 6.61 -15.55
C PRO A 59 13.33 7.78 -15.16
N ASP A 60 12.06 7.48 -14.82
CA ASP A 60 11.06 8.48 -14.42
C ASP A 60 11.02 8.71 -12.90
N PHE A 61 12.00 8.22 -12.14
CA PHE A 61 12.09 8.43 -10.69
C PHE A 61 12.32 9.91 -10.37
N ASP A 62 11.36 10.49 -9.63
CA ASP A 62 11.49 11.89 -9.19
C ASP A 62 12.39 12.00 -7.96
N ARG A 63 13.66 12.23 -8.23
CA ARG A 63 14.70 12.37 -7.19
C ARG A 63 14.48 13.61 -6.32
N SER A 64 13.97 14.69 -6.89
CA SER A 64 13.69 15.94 -6.17
C SER A 64 12.50 15.78 -5.23
N TYR A 65 11.46 15.11 -5.70
CA TYR A 65 10.31 14.76 -4.88
C TYR A 65 10.70 13.83 -3.73
N ALA A 66 11.53 12.81 -3.98
CA ALA A 66 12.05 11.92 -2.93
C ALA A 66 12.80 12.69 -1.83
N GLU A 67 13.60 13.71 -2.19
CA GLU A 67 14.25 14.58 -1.20
C GLU A 67 13.26 15.46 -0.42
N SER A 68 12.22 15.95 -1.06
CA SER A 68 11.18 16.72 -0.40
C SER A 68 10.39 15.87 0.59
N LEU A 69 10.06 14.63 0.22
CA LEU A 69 9.41 13.67 1.10
C LEU A 69 10.32 13.29 2.28
N ALA A 70 11.62 13.07 2.03
CA ALA A 70 12.57 12.79 3.10
C ALA A 70 12.63 13.91 4.15
N LYS A 71 12.46 15.17 3.75
CA LYS A 71 12.34 16.29 4.68
C LYS A 71 11.03 16.27 5.46
N GLN A 72 9.91 15.98 4.80
CA GLN A 72 8.60 15.93 5.44
C GLN A 72 8.50 14.80 6.48
N PHE A 73 9.11 13.64 6.19
CA PHE A 73 9.18 12.48 7.08
C PHE A 73 10.38 12.51 8.04
N GLU A 74 11.18 13.58 8.02
CA GLU A 74 12.41 13.71 8.83
C GLU A 74 13.40 12.53 8.65
N LEU A 75 13.41 11.92 7.45
CA LEU A 75 14.28 10.77 7.15
C LEU A 75 15.75 11.20 7.01
N PRO A 76 16.68 10.66 7.80
CA PRO A 76 18.07 11.04 7.75
C PRO A 76 18.80 10.47 6.53
N LEU A 77 18.96 11.25 5.45
CA LEU A 77 19.54 10.84 4.17
C LEU A 77 20.99 10.32 4.25
N ASN A 78 21.76 10.79 5.23
CA ASN A 78 23.17 10.39 5.40
C ASN A 78 23.35 9.12 6.24
N LYS A 79 22.28 8.59 6.83
CA LYS A 79 22.32 7.39 7.64
C LYS A 79 22.39 6.14 6.75
N LYS A 80 23.05 5.09 7.22
CA LYS A 80 23.04 3.79 6.56
C LYS A 80 21.68 3.12 6.76
N ILE A 81 21.24 2.32 5.79
CA ILE A 81 19.94 1.66 5.81
C ILE A 81 19.81 0.73 7.02
N ASN A 82 20.84 -0.07 7.35
CA ASN A 82 20.84 -0.92 8.53
C ASN A 82 20.83 -0.15 9.88
N GLY A 83 21.12 1.13 9.86
CA GLY A 83 21.06 2.00 11.04
C GLY A 83 19.70 2.68 11.21
N LEU A 84 18.74 2.50 10.31
CA LEU A 84 17.40 3.02 10.45
C LEU A 84 16.61 2.21 11.50
N SER A 85 15.72 2.89 12.23
CA SER A 85 14.69 2.18 13.00
C SER A 85 13.69 1.51 12.05
N THR A 86 12.89 0.58 12.55
CA THR A 86 11.84 -0.08 11.76
C THR A 86 10.92 0.94 11.08
N GLY A 87 10.48 1.98 11.81
CA GLY A 87 9.65 3.05 11.25
C GLY A 87 10.36 3.84 10.15
N TYR A 88 11.60 4.26 10.37
CA TYR A 88 12.37 4.94 9.31
C TYR A 88 12.69 4.03 8.12
N GLY A 89 12.84 2.73 8.33
CA GLY A 89 12.95 1.75 7.25
C GLY A 89 11.69 1.67 6.41
N SER A 90 10.51 1.71 7.05
CA SER A 90 9.22 1.79 6.36
C SER A 90 9.09 3.11 5.59
N ILE A 91 9.36 4.24 6.22
CA ILE A 91 9.35 5.58 5.59
C ILE A 91 10.27 5.61 4.35
N PHE A 92 11.48 5.07 4.44
CA PHE A 92 12.38 5.00 3.28
C PHE A 92 11.75 4.27 2.10
N ARG A 93 11.12 3.12 2.34
CA ARG A 93 10.45 2.34 1.29
C ARG A 93 9.22 3.07 0.73
N LEU A 94 8.44 3.77 1.57
CA LEU A 94 7.33 4.60 1.11
C LEU A 94 7.79 5.73 0.20
N ILE A 95 8.88 6.41 0.55
CA ILE A 95 9.45 7.47 -0.28
C ILE A 95 9.85 6.93 -1.65
N LEU A 96 10.44 5.74 -1.73
CA LEU A 96 10.74 5.10 -3.01
C LEU A 96 9.47 4.88 -3.83
N GLY A 97 8.43 4.28 -3.23
CA GLY A 97 7.17 3.99 -3.92
C GLY A 97 6.40 5.24 -4.36
N LEU A 98 6.43 6.31 -3.57
CA LEU A 98 5.80 7.59 -3.92
C LEU A 98 6.58 8.36 -5.01
N SER A 99 7.89 8.12 -5.12
CA SER A 99 8.75 8.85 -6.05
C SER A 99 9.00 8.12 -7.37
N VAL A 100 8.71 6.83 -7.43
CA VAL A 100 8.75 6.08 -8.67
C VAL A 100 7.51 6.43 -9.52
N ASN A 101 7.72 6.73 -10.80
CA ASN A 101 6.63 7.09 -11.71
C ASN A 101 6.33 5.92 -12.66
N THR A 102 6.23 4.69 -12.11
CA THR A 102 5.80 3.51 -12.86
C THR A 102 4.28 3.43 -12.97
N PRO A 103 3.74 2.81 -14.03
CA PRO A 103 2.28 2.64 -14.20
C PRO A 103 1.60 1.91 -13.05
N TYR A 104 2.31 1.00 -12.37
CA TYR A 104 1.78 0.18 -11.27
C TYR A 104 2.67 0.26 -10.05
N VAL A 105 2.14 0.72 -8.92
CA VAL A 105 2.84 0.73 -7.64
C VAL A 105 2.07 -0.10 -6.63
N LEU A 106 2.71 -1.11 -6.08
CA LEU A 106 2.12 -2.02 -5.10
C LEU A 106 2.73 -1.75 -3.73
N PHE A 107 1.89 -1.54 -2.74
CA PHE A 107 2.28 -1.31 -1.35
C PHE A 107 1.82 -2.50 -0.50
N ASP A 108 2.77 -3.23 0.09
CA ASP A 108 2.50 -4.36 0.98
C ASP A 108 2.65 -3.92 2.43
N GLU A 109 1.54 -3.84 3.16
CA GLU A 109 1.44 -3.35 4.54
C GLU A 109 2.23 -2.04 4.76
N PRO A 110 1.97 -0.97 3.96
CA PRO A 110 2.85 0.20 3.88
C PRO A 110 3.01 0.94 5.20
N VAL A 111 2.00 0.94 6.04
CA VAL A 111 1.98 1.73 7.29
C VAL A 111 2.40 0.93 8.52
N LEU A 112 2.81 -0.32 8.33
CA LEU A 112 3.26 -1.17 9.44
C LEU A 112 4.51 -0.56 10.10
N GLY A 113 4.42 -0.35 11.42
CA GLY A 113 5.51 0.25 12.21
C GLY A 113 5.59 1.77 12.16
N LEU A 114 4.63 2.44 11.53
CA LEU A 114 4.50 3.90 11.57
C LEU A 114 3.61 4.33 12.75
N ASP A 115 3.92 5.49 13.32
CA ASP A 115 3.00 6.20 14.21
C ASP A 115 1.84 6.84 13.44
N ALA A 116 0.83 7.34 14.16
CA ALA A 116 -0.38 7.90 13.55
C ALA A 116 -0.06 9.10 12.63
N GLN A 117 0.87 9.98 13.04
CA GLN A 117 1.22 11.16 12.26
C GLN A 117 1.85 10.80 10.90
N HIS A 118 2.78 9.85 10.88
CA HIS A 118 3.39 9.41 9.63
C HIS A 118 2.43 8.60 8.75
N ARG A 119 1.46 7.88 9.33
CA ARG A 119 0.40 7.20 8.58
C ARG A 119 -0.51 8.20 7.86
N ASP A 120 -1.01 9.20 8.59
CA ASP A 120 -1.85 10.26 8.02
C ASP A 120 -1.12 11.02 6.90
N LEU A 121 0.17 11.32 7.12
CA LEU A 121 0.99 11.95 6.10
C LEU A 121 1.13 11.06 4.85
N PHE A 122 1.37 9.76 5.03
CA PHE A 122 1.47 8.83 3.90
C PHE A 122 0.18 8.79 3.08
N TYR A 123 -0.98 8.62 3.69
CA TYR A 123 -2.24 8.57 2.97
C TYR A 123 -2.56 9.87 2.24
N LYS A 124 -2.27 11.01 2.86
CA LYS A 124 -2.38 12.33 2.21
C LYS A 124 -1.51 12.42 0.97
N LEU A 125 -0.25 12.01 1.07
CA LEU A 125 0.70 12.02 -0.04
C LEU A 125 0.34 11.02 -1.13
N LEU A 126 -0.25 9.86 -0.78
CA LEU A 126 -0.75 8.87 -1.72
C LEU A 126 -1.85 9.47 -2.61
N VAL A 127 -2.84 10.13 -2.00
CA VAL A 127 -3.93 10.81 -2.72
C VAL A 127 -3.40 11.95 -3.58
N GLN A 128 -2.49 12.77 -3.04
CA GLN A 128 -1.86 13.85 -3.80
C GLN A 128 -1.10 13.32 -5.01
N LYS A 129 -0.29 12.26 -4.82
CA LYS A 129 0.44 11.60 -5.91
C LYS A 129 -0.49 11.09 -7.00
N TYR A 130 -1.60 10.46 -6.62
CA TYR A 130 -2.60 9.96 -7.57
C TYR A 130 -3.24 11.10 -8.38
N ALA A 131 -3.54 12.23 -7.72
CA ALA A 131 -4.13 13.39 -8.38
C ALA A 131 -3.16 14.07 -9.38
N GLU A 132 -1.87 14.12 -9.05
CA GLU A 132 -0.84 14.78 -9.88
C GLU A 132 -0.32 13.86 -11.01
N HIS A 133 -0.18 12.58 -10.72
CA HIS A 133 0.36 11.55 -11.62
C HIS A 133 -0.48 10.28 -11.54
N PRO A 134 -1.64 10.20 -12.21
CA PRO A 134 -2.51 9.05 -12.17
C PRO A 134 -1.80 7.76 -12.56
N CYS A 135 -1.82 6.77 -11.68
CA CYS A 135 -1.27 5.44 -11.91
C CYS A 135 -2.09 4.42 -11.10
N THR A 136 -1.94 3.15 -11.38
CA THR A 136 -2.59 2.12 -10.57
C THR A 136 -1.81 1.90 -9.28
N MET A 137 -2.43 2.21 -8.15
CA MET A 137 -1.88 1.95 -6.81
C MET A 137 -2.63 0.82 -6.14
N VAL A 138 -1.93 -0.23 -5.74
CA VAL A 138 -2.49 -1.36 -4.99
C VAL A 138 -1.96 -1.32 -3.57
N VAL A 139 -2.85 -1.27 -2.59
CA VAL A 139 -2.49 -1.28 -1.15
C VAL A 139 -2.98 -2.57 -0.52
N SER A 140 -2.07 -3.44 -0.09
CA SER A 140 -2.36 -4.61 0.72
C SER A 140 -2.29 -4.21 2.19
N THR A 141 -3.40 -4.32 2.90
CA THR A 141 -3.47 -3.96 4.32
C THR A 141 -4.57 -4.71 5.04
N HIS A 142 -4.40 -4.90 6.35
CA HIS A 142 -5.46 -5.37 7.25
C HIS A 142 -6.16 -4.21 7.97
N LEU A 143 -5.69 -2.96 7.81
CA LEU A 143 -6.25 -1.75 8.43
C LEU A 143 -7.31 -1.12 7.50
N ILE A 144 -8.37 -1.87 7.22
CA ILE A 144 -9.38 -1.51 6.22
C ILE A 144 -9.99 -0.13 6.49
N ALA A 145 -10.26 0.19 7.76
CA ALA A 145 -10.88 1.46 8.14
C ALA A 145 -10.04 2.70 7.79
N GLU A 146 -8.72 2.56 7.68
CA GLU A 146 -7.83 3.67 7.34
C GLU A 146 -7.82 3.99 5.84
N VAL A 147 -8.19 3.02 5.00
CA VAL A 147 -8.09 3.13 3.53
C VAL A 147 -9.44 3.12 2.82
N ALA A 148 -10.52 2.77 3.50
CA ALA A 148 -11.84 2.57 2.88
C ALA A 148 -12.33 3.79 2.10
N ASP A 149 -12.05 5.00 2.58
CA ASP A 149 -12.46 6.25 1.93
C ASP A 149 -11.50 6.70 0.82
N LEU A 150 -10.38 5.99 0.63
CA LEU A 150 -9.32 6.37 -0.32
C LEU A 150 -9.29 5.48 -1.56
N ILE A 151 -9.84 4.27 -1.48
CA ILE A 151 -9.72 3.24 -2.52
C ILE A 151 -11.02 3.09 -3.31
N GLU A 152 -10.87 3.02 -4.64
CA GLU A 152 -11.98 2.89 -5.58
C GLU A 152 -12.47 1.44 -5.70
N HIS A 153 -11.55 0.46 -5.57
CA HIS A 153 -11.83 -0.95 -5.77
C HIS A 153 -11.21 -1.82 -4.69
N THR A 154 -11.94 -2.81 -4.21
CA THR A 154 -11.52 -3.67 -3.10
C THR A 154 -11.55 -5.15 -3.51
N VAL A 155 -10.44 -5.84 -3.24
CA VAL A 155 -10.33 -7.30 -3.35
C VAL A 155 -10.13 -7.90 -1.97
N ILE A 156 -11.11 -8.65 -1.48
CA ILE A 156 -11.03 -9.34 -0.18
C ILE A 156 -10.54 -10.76 -0.38
N ILE A 157 -9.39 -11.08 0.27
CA ILE A 157 -8.77 -12.40 0.20
C ILE A 157 -8.85 -13.07 1.56
N ARG A 158 -9.33 -14.31 1.61
CA ARG A 158 -9.35 -15.13 2.82
C ARG A 158 -8.94 -16.56 2.51
N LYS A 159 -7.99 -17.10 3.28
CA LYS A 159 -7.46 -18.47 3.12
C LYS A 159 -7.05 -18.77 1.67
N GLY A 160 -6.39 -17.82 1.00
CA GLY A 160 -5.89 -17.98 -0.36
C GLY A 160 -6.96 -17.93 -1.46
N ARG A 161 -8.19 -17.53 -1.15
CA ARG A 161 -9.29 -17.38 -2.11
C ARG A 161 -9.80 -15.95 -2.12
N ILE A 162 -10.15 -15.44 -3.29
CA ILE A 162 -10.88 -14.19 -3.43
C ILE A 162 -12.32 -14.42 -2.97
N LEU A 163 -12.76 -13.66 -1.98
CA LEU A 163 -14.13 -13.67 -1.48
C LEU A 163 -15.00 -12.60 -2.14
N GLN A 164 -14.40 -11.44 -2.36
CA GLN A 164 -15.04 -10.28 -2.97
C GLN A 164 -14.05 -9.60 -3.91
N ASP A 165 -14.55 -9.08 -5.00
CA ASP A 165 -13.85 -8.31 -6.01
C ASP A 165 -14.87 -7.31 -6.57
N ALA A 166 -14.90 -6.08 -6.02
CA ALA A 166 -15.96 -5.13 -6.33
C ALA A 166 -15.52 -3.67 -6.06
N PRO A 167 -16.19 -2.69 -6.66
CA PRO A 167 -16.05 -1.29 -6.25
C PRO A 167 -16.29 -1.13 -4.75
N THR A 168 -15.44 -0.33 -4.09
CA THR A 168 -15.51 -0.14 -2.63
C THR A 168 -16.85 0.45 -2.20
N GLU A 169 -17.42 1.33 -3.00
CA GLU A 169 -18.75 1.92 -2.77
C GLU A 169 -19.85 0.85 -2.66
N GLU A 170 -19.82 -0.20 -3.51
CA GLU A 170 -20.79 -1.28 -3.43
C GLU A 170 -20.67 -2.09 -2.14
N LEU A 171 -19.42 -2.32 -1.69
CA LEU A 171 -19.17 -3.05 -0.44
C LEU A 171 -19.60 -2.24 0.79
N THR A 172 -19.34 -0.95 0.80
CA THR A 172 -19.72 -0.06 1.91
C THR A 172 -21.23 0.19 1.94
N ALA A 173 -21.89 0.30 0.79
CA ALA A 173 -23.34 0.46 0.70
C ALA A 173 -24.12 -0.77 1.22
N ALA A 174 -23.48 -1.95 1.24
CA ALA A 174 -24.10 -3.17 1.75
C ALA A 174 -24.08 -3.29 3.29
N CYS A 175 -23.39 -2.38 3.99
CA CYS A 175 -23.24 -2.40 5.45
C CYS A 175 -23.82 -1.15 6.11
N TRP A 176 -24.50 -1.33 7.23
CA TRP A 176 -25.08 -0.24 8.00
C TRP A 176 -24.53 -0.28 9.43
N ALA A 177 -24.10 0.87 9.92
CA ALA A 177 -23.83 1.06 11.34
C ALA A 177 -25.06 1.66 12.01
N VAL A 178 -25.60 0.97 13.00
CA VAL A 178 -26.76 1.44 13.76
C VAL A 178 -26.34 1.64 15.20
N SER A 179 -26.60 2.83 15.75
CA SER A 179 -26.31 3.17 17.15
C SER A 179 -27.56 3.70 17.84
N GLY A 180 -27.70 3.40 19.11
CA GLY A 180 -28.83 3.85 19.94
C GLY A 180 -28.94 3.08 21.24
N PRO A 181 -30.03 3.28 22.04
CA PRO A 181 -30.28 2.48 23.23
C PRO A 181 -30.30 0.97 22.91
N ALA A 182 -29.66 0.16 23.76
CA ALA A 182 -29.43 -1.27 23.51
C ALA A 182 -30.71 -2.03 23.10
N GLY A 183 -31.81 -1.85 23.84
CA GLY A 183 -33.07 -2.54 23.53
C GLY A 183 -33.69 -2.18 22.16
N LEU A 184 -33.45 -0.96 21.65
CA LEU A 184 -33.88 -0.57 20.30
C LEU A 184 -32.99 -1.15 19.24
N VAL A 185 -31.64 -1.16 19.46
CA VAL A 185 -30.67 -1.75 18.53
C VAL A 185 -30.88 -3.25 18.45
N ASP A 186 -31.07 -3.95 19.57
CA ASP A 186 -31.33 -5.39 19.61
C ASP A 186 -32.64 -5.74 18.86
N GLY A 187 -33.70 -4.95 19.06
CA GLY A 187 -34.95 -5.12 18.34
C GLY A 187 -34.81 -4.91 16.84
N TRP A 188 -34.01 -3.92 16.42
CA TRP A 188 -33.73 -3.66 15.00
C TRP A 188 -32.83 -4.76 14.39
N ALA A 189 -31.87 -5.29 15.15
CA ALA A 189 -30.95 -6.33 14.73
C ALA A 189 -31.59 -7.71 14.59
N ALA A 190 -32.76 -7.92 15.25
CA ALA A 190 -33.43 -9.20 15.22
C ALA A 190 -33.80 -9.63 13.78
N GLY A 191 -33.33 -10.82 13.38
CA GLY A 191 -33.57 -11.36 12.06
C GLY A 191 -32.65 -10.80 10.95
N ARG A 192 -31.70 -9.92 11.28
CA ARG A 192 -30.70 -9.39 10.35
C ARG A 192 -29.34 -10.04 10.56
N ASN A 193 -28.51 -10.00 9.53
CA ASN A 193 -27.12 -10.48 9.63
C ASN A 193 -26.28 -9.43 10.36
N VAL A 194 -26.00 -9.66 11.64
CA VAL A 194 -25.20 -8.77 12.47
C VAL A 194 -23.73 -9.18 12.36
N LEU A 195 -22.87 -8.29 11.85
CA LEU A 195 -21.44 -8.53 11.69
C LEU A 195 -20.69 -8.34 13.02
N THR A 196 -21.03 -7.31 13.76
CA THR A 196 -20.43 -6.99 15.06
C THR A 196 -21.38 -6.19 15.94
N THR A 197 -21.22 -6.29 17.24
CA THR A 197 -21.93 -5.48 18.23
C THR A 197 -20.94 -4.95 19.25
N THR A 198 -21.00 -3.65 19.55
CA THR A 198 -20.17 -3.02 20.59
C THR A 198 -21.07 -2.28 21.56
N ALA A 199 -20.94 -2.56 22.85
CA ALA A 199 -21.59 -1.77 23.89
C ALA A 199 -20.67 -0.61 24.28
N LEU A 200 -21.18 0.60 24.20
CA LEU A 200 -20.55 1.77 24.78
C LEU A 200 -21.06 1.89 26.20
N GLY A 201 -20.17 1.66 27.19
CA GLY A 201 -20.46 1.75 28.61
C GLY A 201 -20.67 3.18 29.11
#